data_1a8a0c9ca84d55b9f392eb7ec5506bc2
#
_entry.id   1a8a0c9ca84d55b9f392eb7ec5506bc2
#
_cell.length_a   1.000
_cell.length_b   1.000
_cell.length_c   1.000
_cell.angle_alpha   90.00
_cell.angle_beta   90.00
_cell.angle_gamma   90.00
#
_symmetry.space_group_name_H-M   'P 1'
#
loop_
_entity.id
_entity.type
_entity.pdbx_description
1 polymer ?
#
loop_
_entity_poly.entity_id
_entity_poly.type
_entity_poly.pdbx_seq_one_letter_code
_entity_poly.pdbx_strand_id
1 'polypeptide(L)'
;MTRIKPPALPENATIAVVAPATAPQTRSDLEQAVDYFESRGHEVRLGKNLRKVHGYLAGTDAERAEDLQWALSEPGIDMVHAYTGGYGTARLYKLIDWDAVGDPRIVCGYSDLTALHLALAKHANWVTFYGPNILRFTRRKDDYPLTSETEDWFHRAFKPQPLGRVFEDPENPYVLTVGSGAGEGPLVGGCLTLLASSIGTPYEFDAEGCVLMVEDLNTDPYLVDTAINHLILAGKLDGVKGFVFGTDVNLKDQTIPEEPQSNLSIEEMLDELIGPLGIPAIANVPVGHGKHMATMPLGAQVRVDGDAKTLEVLEAGVA
;
A
#
# COMPACT_ATOMS: atom_id res chain seq x y z
N MET A 1 5.65 7.93 -17.13
CA MET A 1 5.57 9.40 -16.87
C MET A 1 5.99 9.65 -15.43
N THR A 2 6.76 10.72 -15.19
CA THR A 2 7.14 11.12 -13.82
C THR A 2 5.89 11.60 -13.07
N ARG A 3 5.62 11.05 -11.89
CA ARG A 3 4.49 11.50 -11.05
C ARG A 3 4.82 12.79 -10.31
N ILE A 4 3.79 13.55 -9.99
CA ILE A 4 3.90 14.81 -9.24
C ILE A 4 4.06 14.46 -7.76
N LYS A 5 5.13 14.95 -7.15
CA LYS A 5 5.43 14.75 -5.73
C LYS A 5 4.70 15.78 -4.88
N PRO A 6 4.07 15.39 -3.77
CA PRO A 6 3.54 16.34 -2.80
C PRO A 6 4.69 17.05 -2.08
N PRO A 7 4.43 18.21 -1.45
CA PRO A 7 5.38 18.84 -0.52
C PRO A 7 5.76 17.90 0.63
N ALA A 8 6.96 18.06 1.19
CA ALA A 8 7.37 17.36 2.40
C ALA A 8 6.42 17.68 3.57
N LEU A 9 6.20 16.71 4.47
CA LEU A 9 5.32 16.91 5.63
C LEU A 9 5.93 17.93 6.60
N PRO A 10 5.28 19.07 6.88
CA PRO A 10 5.77 20.04 7.85
C PRO A 10 5.66 19.50 9.29
N GLU A 11 6.44 20.08 10.22
CA GLU A 11 6.44 19.67 11.64
C GLU A 11 5.08 19.87 12.31
N ASN A 12 4.30 20.85 11.87
CA ASN A 12 2.97 21.18 12.36
C ASN A 12 1.91 20.99 11.27
N ALA A 13 1.94 19.83 10.61
CA ALA A 13 1.05 19.51 9.51
C ALA A 13 -0.42 19.42 9.95
N THR A 14 -1.32 19.76 9.04
CA THR A 14 -2.75 19.43 9.14
C THR A 14 -3.02 18.07 8.48
N ILE A 15 -3.45 17.11 9.27
CA ILE A 15 -3.73 15.73 8.84
C ILE A 15 -5.24 15.51 8.80
N ALA A 16 -5.79 15.28 7.61
CA ALA A 16 -7.18 14.87 7.44
C ALA A 16 -7.30 13.35 7.58
N VAL A 17 -8.12 12.90 8.52
CA VAL A 17 -8.42 11.47 8.70
C VAL A 17 -9.75 11.14 8.06
N VAL A 18 -9.75 10.19 7.14
CA VAL A 18 -10.94 9.72 6.42
C VAL A 18 -11.06 8.20 6.50
N ALA A 19 -12.27 7.68 6.37
CA ALA A 19 -12.53 6.24 6.32
C ALA A 19 -13.22 5.86 4.99
N PRO A 20 -12.48 5.77 3.88
CA PRO A 20 -13.08 5.45 2.58
C PRO A 20 -13.52 3.99 2.46
N ALA A 21 -13.15 3.13 3.39
CA ALA A 21 -13.44 1.70 3.45
C ALA A 21 -14.27 1.34 4.70
N THR A 22 -13.65 0.77 5.71
CA THR A 22 -14.29 0.28 6.93
C THR A 22 -14.31 1.34 8.04
N ALA A 23 -15.38 1.33 8.85
CA ALA A 23 -15.56 2.25 9.96
C ALA A 23 -14.64 1.97 11.15
N PRO A 24 -14.31 2.99 11.98
CA PRO A 24 -13.71 2.78 13.28
C PRO A 24 -14.54 1.81 14.14
N GLN A 25 -13.90 0.74 14.61
CA GLN A 25 -14.56 -0.28 15.43
C GLN A 25 -14.79 0.21 16.86
N THR A 26 -13.86 1.00 17.39
CA THR A 26 -13.98 1.58 18.73
C THR A 26 -13.66 3.06 18.72
N ARG A 27 -14.28 3.78 19.64
CA ARG A 27 -13.98 5.20 19.86
C ARG A 27 -12.57 5.40 20.41
N SER A 28 -12.15 4.53 21.30
CA SER A 28 -10.83 4.58 21.94
C SER A 28 -9.69 4.48 20.94
N ASP A 29 -9.80 3.62 19.90
CA ASP A 29 -8.75 3.47 18.91
C ASP A 29 -8.57 4.76 18.10
N LEU A 30 -9.67 5.39 17.70
CA LEU A 30 -9.61 6.66 17.00
C LEU A 30 -8.98 7.76 17.86
N GLU A 31 -9.38 7.87 19.15
CA GLU A 31 -8.82 8.85 20.07
C GLU A 31 -7.32 8.64 20.29
N GLN A 32 -6.87 7.40 20.47
CA GLN A 32 -5.44 7.08 20.62
C GLN A 32 -4.63 7.43 19.36
N ALA A 33 -5.18 7.17 18.17
CA ALA A 33 -4.54 7.52 16.93
C ALA A 33 -4.44 9.05 16.73
N VAL A 34 -5.49 9.79 17.09
CA VAL A 34 -5.47 11.26 17.09
C VAL A 34 -4.42 11.78 18.08
N ASP A 35 -4.44 11.30 19.32
CA ASP A 35 -3.46 11.69 20.35
C ASP A 35 -2.01 11.44 19.92
N TYR A 36 -1.76 10.38 19.15
CA TYR A 36 -0.42 10.09 18.63
C TYR A 36 0.12 11.23 17.77
N PHE A 37 -0.69 11.75 16.84
CA PHE A 37 -0.29 12.82 15.93
C PHE A 37 -0.32 14.20 16.60
N GLU A 38 -1.33 14.49 17.41
CA GLU A 38 -1.45 15.77 18.13
C GLU A 38 -0.33 15.96 19.16
N SER A 39 0.09 14.88 19.85
CA SER A 39 1.22 14.94 20.78
C SER A 39 2.56 15.21 20.09
N ARG A 40 2.62 15.07 18.76
CA ARG A 40 3.78 15.39 17.91
C ARG A 40 3.67 16.75 17.22
N GLY A 41 2.66 17.55 17.57
CA GLY A 41 2.47 18.92 17.09
C GLY A 41 1.63 19.06 15.83
N HIS A 42 1.03 17.98 15.32
CA HIS A 42 0.15 18.02 14.15
C HIS A 42 -1.29 18.41 14.55
N GLU A 43 -1.99 19.09 13.65
CA GLU A 43 -3.43 19.28 13.75
C GLU A 43 -4.15 18.09 13.08
N VAL A 44 -5.08 17.43 13.79
CA VAL A 44 -5.86 16.33 13.22
C VAL A 44 -7.29 16.76 12.95
N ARG A 45 -7.72 16.69 11.70
CA ARG A 45 -9.10 16.98 11.27
C ARG A 45 -9.80 15.71 10.84
N LEU A 46 -10.91 15.39 11.48
CA LEU A 46 -11.68 14.18 11.16
C LEU A 46 -12.75 14.47 10.10
N GLY A 47 -12.89 13.56 9.14
CA GLY A 47 -14.03 13.56 8.25
C GLY A 47 -15.34 13.52 9.03
N LYS A 48 -16.33 14.29 8.62
CA LYS A 48 -17.60 14.45 9.36
C LYS A 48 -18.42 13.16 9.44
N ASN A 49 -18.22 12.27 8.46
CA ASN A 49 -18.92 11.00 8.34
C ASN A 49 -18.09 9.80 8.86
N LEU A 50 -16.85 10.03 9.29
CA LEU A 50 -15.85 9.00 9.64
C LEU A 50 -16.37 7.93 10.63
N ARG A 51 -17.32 8.27 11.50
CA ARG A 51 -17.90 7.37 12.51
C ARG A 51 -19.21 6.71 12.08
N LYS A 52 -19.66 6.94 10.85
CA LYS A 52 -20.87 6.31 10.34
C LYS A 52 -20.61 4.84 10.00
N VAL A 53 -21.68 4.05 10.03
CA VAL A 53 -21.65 2.62 9.75
C VAL A 53 -22.78 2.27 8.78
N HIS A 54 -22.44 1.54 7.73
CA HIS A 54 -23.39 0.97 6.77
C HIS A 54 -22.96 -0.47 6.42
N GLY A 55 -23.44 -1.44 7.17
CA GLY A 55 -22.95 -2.81 7.11
C GLY A 55 -21.46 -2.87 7.50
N TYR A 56 -20.61 -3.34 6.59
CA TYR A 56 -19.15 -3.39 6.77
C TYR A 56 -18.41 -2.12 6.32
N LEU A 57 -19.15 -1.07 5.88
CA LEU A 57 -18.61 0.18 5.35
C LEU A 57 -18.72 1.32 6.38
N ALA A 58 -17.87 2.32 6.25
CA ALA A 58 -17.88 3.55 7.05
C ALA A 58 -18.94 4.55 6.55
N GLY A 59 -20.20 4.16 6.55
CA GLY A 59 -21.30 4.93 5.98
C GLY A 59 -21.62 4.56 4.53
N THR A 60 -22.55 5.29 3.94
CA THR A 60 -22.93 5.13 2.52
C THR A 60 -21.78 5.57 1.61
N ASP A 61 -21.82 5.18 0.33
CA ASP A 61 -20.83 5.60 -0.65
C ASP A 61 -20.76 7.13 -0.76
N ALA A 62 -21.89 7.82 -0.72
CA ALA A 62 -21.97 9.28 -0.78
C ALA A 62 -21.29 9.94 0.44
N GLU A 63 -21.51 9.42 1.64
CA GLU A 63 -20.91 9.94 2.88
C GLU A 63 -19.38 9.76 2.90
N ARG A 64 -18.90 8.59 2.46
CA ARG A 64 -17.45 8.31 2.36
C ARG A 64 -16.78 9.15 1.26
N ALA A 65 -17.48 9.31 0.13
CA ALA A 65 -17.00 10.15 -0.97
C ALA A 65 -16.94 11.63 -0.58
N GLU A 66 -17.90 12.12 0.19
CA GLU A 66 -17.91 13.51 0.69
C GLU A 66 -16.71 13.80 1.58
N ASP A 67 -16.38 12.90 2.53
CA ASP A 67 -15.22 13.05 3.39
C ASP A 67 -13.91 12.96 2.59
N LEU A 68 -13.83 12.04 1.64
CA LEU A 68 -12.65 11.90 0.80
C LEU A 68 -12.45 13.11 -0.14
N GLN A 69 -13.54 13.59 -0.76
CA GLN A 69 -13.50 14.79 -1.61
C GLN A 69 -13.03 16.00 -0.82
N TRP A 70 -13.60 16.21 0.38
CA TRP A 70 -13.15 17.27 1.28
C TRP A 70 -11.65 17.18 1.56
N ALA A 71 -11.17 16.00 1.96
CA ALA A 71 -9.76 15.81 2.31
C ALA A 71 -8.82 16.03 1.12
N LEU A 72 -9.25 15.69 -0.10
CA LEU A 72 -8.45 15.87 -1.31
C LEU A 72 -8.50 17.28 -1.88
N SER A 73 -9.51 18.11 -1.53
CA SER A 73 -9.72 19.43 -2.15
C SER A 73 -9.53 20.60 -1.19
N GLU A 74 -9.71 20.41 0.12
CA GLU A 74 -9.66 21.48 1.11
C GLU A 74 -8.25 22.10 1.20
N PRO A 75 -8.08 23.42 1.03
CA PRO A 75 -6.80 24.07 1.23
C PRO A 75 -6.26 23.92 2.65
N GLY A 76 -4.94 23.80 2.79
CA GLY A 76 -4.28 23.72 4.09
C GLY A 76 -4.33 22.33 4.74
N ILE A 77 -4.79 21.28 4.03
CA ILE A 77 -4.56 19.89 4.39
C ILE A 77 -3.25 19.44 3.76
N ASP A 78 -2.28 19.04 4.60
CA ASP A 78 -0.97 18.57 4.17
C ASP A 78 -0.95 17.06 3.91
N MET A 79 -1.77 16.31 4.67
CA MET A 79 -1.84 14.85 4.56
C MET A 79 -3.27 14.34 4.66
N VAL A 80 -3.64 13.44 3.76
CA VAL A 80 -4.84 12.59 3.86
C VAL A 80 -4.40 11.23 4.37
N HIS A 81 -4.86 10.85 5.55
CA HIS A 81 -4.49 9.60 6.18
C HIS A 81 -5.73 8.71 6.36
N ALA A 82 -5.71 7.54 5.75
CA ALA A 82 -6.83 6.60 5.86
C ALA A 82 -6.91 6.02 7.27
N TYR A 83 -8.13 5.91 7.81
CA TYR A 83 -8.33 5.29 9.12
C TYR A 83 -7.92 3.81 9.11
N THR A 84 -8.47 3.04 8.18
CA THR A 84 -8.15 1.63 7.98
C THR A 84 -8.50 1.20 6.55
N GLY A 85 -8.04 0.03 6.16
CA GLY A 85 -8.48 -0.64 4.94
C GLY A 85 -9.84 -1.34 5.12
N GLY A 86 -10.01 -2.46 4.47
CA GLY A 86 -11.23 -3.27 4.45
C GLY A 86 -11.79 -3.39 3.05
N TYR A 87 -12.95 -2.77 2.78
CA TYR A 87 -13.64 -2.88 1.49
C TYR A 87 -14.28 -1.57 1.08
N GLY A 88 -14.39 -1.32 -0.23
CA GLY A 88 -15.35 -0.38 -0.78
C GLY A 88 -14.76 0.94 -1.25
N THR A 89 -13.45 1.19 -1.17
CA THR A 89 -12.83 2.40 -1.71
C THR A 89 -13.08 2.54 -3.22
N ALA A 90 -13.00 1.46 -3.99
CA ALA A 90 -13.27 1.49 -5.43
C ALA A 90 -14.72 1.91 -5.80
N ARG A 91 -15.69 1.76 -4.90
CA ARG A 91 -17.07 2.22 -5.11
C ARG A 91 -17.18 3.74 -5.19
N LEU A 92 -16.17 4.46 -4.72
CA LEU A 92 -16.15 5.93 -4.67
C LEU A 92 -15.70 6.56 -5.99
N TYR A 93 -15.10 5.81 -6.91
CA TYR A 93 -14.47 6.31 -8.13
C TYR A 93 -15.35 7.27 -8.94
N LYS A 94 -16.65 6.97 -9.07
CA LYS A 94 -17.60 7.77 -9.84
C LYS A 94 -18.26 8.89 -9.03
N LEU A 95 -17.98 8.98 -7.74
CA LEU A 95 -18.55 9.97 -6.83
C LEU A 95 -17.56 11.09 -6.48
N ILE A 96 -16.29 10.88 -6.77
CA ILE A 96 -15.25 11.90 -6.61
C ILE A 96 -15.21 12.76 -7.87
N ASP A 97 -15.25 14.07 -7.67
CA ASP A 97 -14.95 15.06 -8.70
C ASP A 97 -13.41 15.21 -8.80
N TRP A 98 -12.81 14.48 -9.72
CA TRP A 98 -11.37 14.44 -9.91
C TRP A 98 -10.80 15.76 -10.43
N ASP A 99 -11.62 16.57 -11.12
CA ASP A 99 -11.20 17.90 -11.61
C ASP A 99 -11.15 18.92 -10.47
N ALA A 100 -11.88 18.66 -9.38
CA ALA A 100 -11.87 19.48 -8.16
C ALA A 100 -10.83 19.02 -7.11
N VAL A 101 -10.03 17.99 -7.40
CA VAL A 101 -8.91 17.61 -6.54
C VAL A 101 -7.86 18.71 -6.55
N GLY A 102 -7.45 19.17 -5.36
CA GLY A 102 -6.59 20.31 -5.17
C GLY A 102 -5.11 20.07 -5.53
N ASP A 103 -4.22 20.85 -4.92
CA ASP A 103 -2.78 20.68 -5.08
C ASP A 103 -2.29 19.34 -4.49
N PRO A 104 -1.16 18.78 -5.00
CA PRO A 104 -0.60 17.55 -4.49
C PRO A 104 -0.36 17.58 -2.99
N ARG A 105 -0.81 16.56 -2.30
CA ARG A 105 -0.63 16.36 -0.87
C ARG A 105 -0.30 14.91 -0.56
N ILE A 106 0.23 14.65 0.62
CA ILE A 106 0.52 13.29 1.04
C ILE A 106 -0.79 12.52 1.19
N VAL A 107 -0.91 11.38 0.52
CA VAL A 107 -2.02 10.43 0.70
C VAL A 107 -1.42 9.11 1.15
N CYS A 108 -1.74 8.68 2.36
CA CYS A 108 -1.17 7.48 2.97
C CYS A 108 -2.25 6.49 3.42
N GLY A 109 -1.99 5.24 3.13
CA GLY A 109 -2.81 4.10 3.50
C GLY A 109 -2.41 2.85 2.71
N TYR A 110 -2.95 1.68 3.09
CA TYR A 110 -2.65 0.41 2.44
C TYR A 110 -3.90 -0.48 2.35
N SER A 111 -3.75 -1.70 1.83
CA SER A 111 -4.86 -2.65 1.67
C SER A 111 -5.88 -2.13 0.66
N ASP A 112 -7.16 -1.97 1.03
CA ASP A 112 -8.24 -1.45 0.17
C ASP A 112 -7.94 -0.04 -0.40
N LEU A 113 -7.01 0.72 0.22
CA LEU A 113 -6.53 2.01 -0.29
C LEU A 113 -5.74 1.88 -1.60
N THR A 114 -5.34 0.67 -2.00
CA THR A 114 -4.82 0.41 -3.35
C THR A 114 -5.73 1.03 -4.41
N ALA A 115 -7.04 0.92 -4.24
CA ALA A 115 -8.02 1.54 -5.13
C ALA A 115 -7.85 3.06 -5.22
N LEU A 116 -7.64 3.76 -4.09
CA LEU A 116 -7.40 5.20 -4.09
C LEU A 116 -6.06 5.56 -4.76
N HIS A 117 -5.00 4.79 -4.50
CA HIS A 117 -3.71 5.00 -5.15
C HIS A 117 -3.79 4.88 -6.67
N LEU A 118 -4.54 3.89 -7.19
CA LEU A 118 -4.78 3.74 -8.62
C LEU A 118 -5.55 4.92 -9.21
N ALA A 119 -6.58 5.39 -8.52
CA ALA A 119 -7.37 6.54 -8.98
C ALA A 119 -6.55 7.83 -9.00
N LEU A 120 -5.77 8.11 -7.96
CA LEU A 120 -4.90 9.29 -7.90
C LEU A 120 -3.76 9.22 -8.92
N ALA A 121 -3.20 8.05 -9.15
CA ALA A 121 -2.22 7.84 -10.21
C ALA A 121 -2.78 8.21 -11.60
N LYS A 122 -4.04 7.83 -11.86
CA LYS A 122 -4.72 8.06 -13.13
C LYS A 122 -5.16 9.52 -13.33
N HIS A 123 -5.84 10.08 -12.33
CA HIS A 123 -6.53 11.36 -12.48
C HIS A 123 -5.67 12.55 -12.08
N ALA A 124 -4.84 12.40 -11.05
CA ALA A 124 -4.02 13.46 -10.51
C ALA A 124 -2.52 13.30 -10.82
N ASN A 125 -2.09 12.12 -11.25
CA ASN A 125 -0.68 11.78 -11.50
C ASN A 125 0.22 12.02 -10.28
N TRP A 126 -0.28 11.77 -9.06
CA TRP A 126 0.46 12.00 -7.82
C TRP A 126 1.32 10.81 -7.40
N VAL A 127 2.44 11.10 -6.75
CA VAL A 127 3.10 10.15 -5.84
C VAL A 127 2.21 10.01 -4.61
N THR A 128 1.93 8.77 -4.23
CA THR A 128 1.14 8.42 -3.03
C THR A 128 1.92 7.41 -2.19
N PHE A 129 1.49 7.14 -0.95
CA PHE A 129 2.28 6.36 -0.01
C PHE A 129 1.53 5.11 0.44
N TYR A 130 2.02 3.96 0.03
CA TYR A 130 1.54 2.67 0.52
C TYR A 130 2.19 2.40 1.88
N GLY A 131 1.48 2.68 2.94
CA GLY A 131 2.01 2.69 4.29
C GLY A 131 0.92 2.53 5.34
N PRO A 132 1.29 2.46 6.63
CA PRO A 132 0.37 2.15 7.71
C PRO A 132 -0.82 3.10 7.73
N ASN A 133 -2.02 2.53 7.87
CA ASN A 133 -3.23 3.27 8.18
C ASN A 133 -3.15 3.83 9.60
N ILE A 134 -3.96 4.86 9.91
CA ILE A 134 -3.89 5.54 11.22
C ILE A 134 -4.18 4.61 12.39
N LEU A 135 -4.94 3.54 12.17
CA LEU A 135 -5.25 2.51 13.18
C LEU A 135 -3.98 1.80 13.71
N ARG A 136 -2.87 1.73 12.92
CA ARG A 136 -1.58 1.19 13.38
C ARG A 136 -0.92 2.04 14.47
N PHE A 137 -1.29 3.31 14.59
CA PHE A 137 -0.75 4.25 15.59
C PHE A 137 -1.51 4.21 16.92
N THR A 138 -2.24 3.14 17.19
CA THR A 138 -2.93 2.89 18.46
C THR A 138 -2.12 1.94 19.34
N ARG A 139 -2.48 1.83 20.63
CA ARG A 139 -1.85 0.89 21.56
C ARG A 139 -2.47 -0.51 21.50
N ARG A 140 -3.07 -0.86 20.40
CA ARG A 140 -3.64 -2.21 20.22
C ARG A 140 -2.54 -3.26 20.33
N LYS A 141 -2.87 -4.36 21.00
CA LYS A 141 -2.01 -5.56 21.10
C LYS A 141 -2.51 -6.63 20.13
N ASP A 142 -2.84 -6.23 18.92
CA ASP A 142 -3.21 -7.15 17.87
C ASP A 142 -1.99 -7.62 17.07
N ASP A 143 -2.24 -8.36 16.00
CA ASP A 143 -1.20 -8.91 15.13
C ASP A 143 -0.42 -7.84 14.34
N TYR A 144 -0.84 -6.58 14.41
CA TYR A 144 -0.27 -5.44 13.65
C TYR A 144 0.19 -4.29 14.56
N PRO A 145 1.12 -4.51 15.49
CA PRO A 145 1.61 -3.45 16.36
C PRO A 145 2.39 -2.40 15.57
N LEU A 146 2.39 -1.15 16.07
CA LEU A 146 3.35 -0.17 15.60
C LEU A 146 4.73 -0.54 16.14
N THR A 147 5.61 -1.04 15.27
CA THR A 147 7.00 -1.31 15.61
C THR A 147 7.86 -0.06 15.42
N SER A 148 9.02 0.02 16.08
CA SER A 148 9.97 1.13 15.91
C SER A 148 10.43 1.31 14.46
N GLU A 149 10.60 0.20 13.73
CA GLU A 149 10.98 0.20 12.32
C GLU A 149 9.86 0.75 11.46
N THR A 150 8.61 0.32 11.69
CA THR A 150 7.44 0.83 10.96
C THR A 150 7.27 2.34 11.20
N GLU A 151 7.44 2.80 12.45
CA GLU A 151 7.36 4.21 12.82
C GLU A 151 8.48 5.03 12.16
N ASP A 152 9.72 4.53 12.16
CA ASP A 152 10.85 5.19 11.51
C ASP A 152 10.64 5.32 9.99
N TRP A 153 10.30 4.25 9.31
CA TRP A 153 10.00 4.28 7.88
C TRP A 153 8.84 5.23 7.54
N PHE A 154 7.81 5.28 8.38
CA PHE A 154 6.69 6.21 8.19
C PHE A 154 7.15 7.66 8.23
N HIS A 155 7.89 8.05 9.27
CA HIS A 155 8.34 9.43 9.42
C HIS A 155 9.40 9.83 8.38
N ARG A 156 10.25 8.90 7.97
CA ARG A 156 11.28 9.15 6.96
C ARG A 156 10.71 9.29 5.55
N ALA A 157 9.64 8.56 5.22
CA ALA A 157 9.04 8.57 3.88
C ALA A 157 8.55 9.96 3.45
N PHE A 158 8.24 10.83 4.38
CA PHE A 158 7.72 12.18 4.11
C PHE A 158 8.79 13.29 4.23
N LYS A 159 10.07 12.91 4.26
CA LYS A 159 11.21 13.82 4.25
C LYS A 159 11.72 14.01 2.82
N PRO A 160 12.32 15.19 2.48
CA PRO A 160 12.83 15.48 1.14
C PRO A 160 14.19 14.80 0.88
N GLN A 161 14.30 13.53 1.19
CA GLN A 161 15.45 12.67 0.95
C GLN A 161 14.99 11.25 0.66
N PRO A 162 15.77 10.46 -0.10
CA PRO A 162 15.44 9.06 -0.35
C PRO A 162 15.27 8.27 0.96
N LEU A 163 14.29 7.39 0.99
CA LEU A 163 14.15 6.46 2.11
C LEU A 163 15.37 5.50 2.19
N GLY A 164 16.01 5.24 1.04
CA GLY A 164 17.13 4.32 0.93
C GLY A 164 16.68 2.86 0.99
N ARG A 165 17.52 2.00 1.56
CA ARG A 165 17.17 0.59 1.74
C ARG A 165 16.03 0.43 2.73
N VAL A 166 15.06 -0.39 2.33
CA VAL A 166 13.87 -0.66 3.14
C VAL A 166 14.20 -1.58 4.32
N PHE A 167 15.23 -2.40 4.17
CA PHE A 167 15.79 -3.25 5.25
C PHE A 167 17.30 -3.39 5.01
N GLU A 168 18.06 -3.47 6.08
CA GLU A 168 19.55 -3.41 6.01
C GLU A 168 20.23 -4.74 6.33
N ASP A 169 19.47 -5.79 6.59
CA ASP A 169 20.07 -7.08 6.93
C ASP A 169 20.22 -7.96 5.67
N PRO A 170 21.40 -7.95 5.02
CA PRO A 170 21.65 -8.81 3.84
C PRO A 170 21.67 -10.30 4.19
N GLU A 171 21.81 -10.63 5.47
CA GLU A 171 21.71 -11.99 5.98
C GLU A 171 20.29 -12.33 6.48
N ASN A 172 19.29 -11.42 6.25
CA ASN A 172 17.92 -11.69 6.61
C ASN A 172 17.45 -12.99 5.93
N PRO A 173 17.29 -14.08 6.68
CA PRO A 173 16.92 -15.37 6.10
C PRO A 173 15.49 -15.40 5.59
N TYR A 174 14.70 -14.37 5.92
CA TYR A 174 13.29 -14.29 5.54
C TYR A 174 13.05 -13.69 4.15
N VAL A 175 13.95 -12.80 3.67
CA VAL A 175 13.84 -12.30 2.29
C VAL A 175 14.40 -13.33 1.32
N LEU A 176 13.59 -13.68 0.34
CA LEU A 176 13.87 -14.74 -0.63
C LEU A 176 14.17 -14.14 -1.99
N THR A 177 15.13 -14.72 -2.71
CA THR A 177 15.34 -14.51 -4.14
C THR A 177 14.36 -15.37 -4.91
N VAL A 178 13.58 -14.75 -5.80
CA VAL A 178 12.70 -15.43 -6.77
C VAL A 178 13.28 -15.29 -8.18
N GLY A 179 13.90 -14.14 -8.48
CA GLY A 179 14.55 -13.89 -9.76
C GLY A 179 15.84 -13.11 -9.59
N SER A 180 16.92 -13.56 -10.26
CA SER A 180 18.26 -12.97 -10.18
C SER A 180 18.39 -11.65 -10.93
N GLY A 181 19.46 -10.90 -10.63
CA GLY A 181 19.80 -9.63 -11.26
C GLY A 181 19.18 -8.43 -10.53
N ALA A 182 19.33 -7.26 -11.14
CA ALA A 182 18.81 -6.01 -10.56
C ALA A 182 18.04 -5.21 -11.60
N GLY A 183 17.02 -4.48 -11.14
CA GLY A 183 16.19 -3.63 -12.00
C GLY A 183 15.74 -2.38 -11.27
N GLU A 184 15.55 -1.32 -12.04
CA GLU A 184 15.16 0.00 -11.56
C GLU A 184 13.96 0.52 -12.34
N GLY A 185 13.06 1.22 -11.64
CA GLY A 185 11.91 1.85 -12.24
C GLY A 185 11.02 2.53 -11.20
N PRO A 186 10.02 3.28 -11.64
CA PRO A 186 8.99 3.79 -10.73
C PRO A 186 8.29 2.64 -10.00
N LEU A 187 8.03 2.81 -8.71
CA LEU A 187 7.28 1.81 -7.93
C LEU A 187 5.79 1.89 -8.27
N VAL A 188 5.19 0.77 -8.61
CA VAL A 188 3.73 0.61 -8.72
C VAL A 188 3.31 -0.61 -7.93
N GLY A 189 2.06 -0.65 -7.46
CA GLY A 189 1.60 -1.84 -6.77
C GLY A 189 0.61 -1.58 -5.64
N GLY A 190 0.48 -2.55 -4.74
CA GLY A 190 -0.43 -2.57 -3.61
C GLY A 190 -0.97 -3.98 -3.32
N CYS A 191 -2.19 -4.06 -2.80
CA CYS A 191 -2.87 -5.32 -2.52
C CYS A 191 -3.17 -6.06 -3.83
N LEU A 192 -2.69 -7.31 -3.94
CA LEU A 192 -2.76 -8.13 -5.15
C LEU A 192 -4.20 -8.34 -5.63
N THR A 193 -5.12 -8.67 -4.71
CA THR A 193 -6.54 -8.84 -5.01
C THR A 193 -7.14 -7.57 -5.64
N LEU A 194 -6.78 -6.39 -5.16
CA LEU A 194 -7.26 -5.11 -5.69
C LEU A 194 -6.65 -4.80 -7.06
N LEU A 195 -5.37 -5.08 -7.24
CA LEU A 195 -4.68 -4.93 -8.53
C LEU A 195 -5.32 -5.84 -9.59
N ALA A 196 -5.48 -7.12 -9.29
CA ALA A 196 -6.13 -8.08 -10.18
C ALA A 196 -7.57 -7.66 -10.52
N SER A 197 -8.34 -7.18 -9.55
CA SER A 197 -9.71 -6.69 -9.74
C SER A 197 -9.79 -5.39 -10.57
N SER A 198 -8.69 -4.65 -10.71
CA SER A 198 -8.65 -3.43 -11.53
C SER A 198 -8.57 -3.68 -13.02
N ILE A 199 -8.08 -4.86 -13.43
CA ILE A 199 -7.82 -5.23 -14.83
C ILE A 199 -9.14 -5.21 -15.64
N GLY A 200 -9.09 -4.63 -16.83
CA GLY A 200 -10.26 -4.45 -17.69
C GLY A 200 -11.14 -3.27 -17.29
N THR A 201 -10.79 -2.53 -16.25
CA THR A 201 -11.47 -1.30 -15.84
C THR A 201 -10.69 -0.05 -16.29
N PRO A 202 -11.32 1.14 -16.30
CA PRO A 202 -10.59 2.38 -16.55
C PRO A 202 -9.48 2.68 -15.52
N TYR A 203 -9.44 1.97 -14.39
CA TYR A 203 -8.53 2.17 -13.26
C TYR A 203 -7.44 1.10 -13.17
N GLU A 204 -7.30 0.27 -14.20
CA GLU A 204 -6.24 -0.71 -14.22
C GLU A 204 -4.86 -0.05 -14.19
N PHE A 205 -3.93 -0.68 -13.51
CA PHE A 205 -2.56 -0.20 -13.40
C PHE A 205 -1.75 -0.54 -14.64
N ASP A 206 -0.69 0.24 -14.86
CA ASP A 206 0.34 -0.03 -15.85
C ASP A 206 1.68 -0.23 -15.11
N ALA A 207 2.34 -1.35 -15.39
CA ALA A 207 3.61 -1.71 -14.77
C ALA A 207 4.76 -1.81 -15.78
N GLU A 208 4.54 -1.50 -17.07
CA GLU A 208 5.61 -1.48 -18.07
C GLU A 208 6.70 -0.46 -17.65
N GLY A 209 7.95 -0.92 -17.60
CA GLY A 209 9.08 -0.09 -17.16
C GLY A 209 9.15 0.20 -15.66
N CYS A 210 8.26 -0.38 -14.86
CA CYS A 210 8.14 -0.15 -13.42
C CYS A 210 8.69 -1.34 -12.60
N VAL A 211 8.90 -1.14 -11.31
CA VAL A 211 9.00 -2.20 -10.32
C VAL A 211 7.60 -2.43 -9.75
N LEU A 212 7.11 -3.67 -9.87
CA LEU A 212 5.80 -4.06 -9.36
C LEU A 212 5.91 -4.64 -7.95
N MET A 213 5.25 -4.00 -7.00
CA MET A 213 5.15 -4.46 -5.61
C MET A 213 3.74 -4.98 -5.34
N VAL A 214 3.63 -6.22 -4.89
CA VAL A 214 2.35 -6.82 -4.51
C VAL A 214 2.42 -7.42 -3.11
N GLU A 215 1.31 -7.44 -2.42
CA GLU A 215 1.12 -8.12 -1.14
C GLU A 215 -0.35 -8.50 -0.99
N ASP A 216 -0.67 -9.41 -0.10
CA ASP A 216 -2.07 -9.74 0.21
C ASP A 216 -2.21 -10.21 1.68
N LEU A 217 -3.43 -10.45 2.12
CA LEU A 217 -3.77 -10.84 3.49
C LEU A 217 -4.94 -11.83 3.51
N ASN A 218 -4.83 -12.87 4.33
CA ASN A 218 -5.90 -13.86 4.56
C ASN A 218 -6.44 -14.49 3.27
N THR A 219 -5.58 -14.62 2.27
CA THR A 219 -5.91 -15.17 0.95
C THR A 219 -5.35 -16.58 0.86
N ASP A 220 -6.15 -17.54 0.43
CA ASP A 220 -5.65 -18.89 0.24
C ASP A 220 -4.58 -18.93 -0.86
N PRO A 221 -3.50 -19.74 -0.74
CA PRO A 221 -2.39 -19.78 -1.71
C PRO A 221 -2.85 -19.93 -3.16
N TYR A 222 -3.85 -20.77 -3.43
CA TYR A 222 -4.40 -20.96 -4.79
C TYR A 222 -5.09 -19.70 -5.35
N LEU A 223 -5.58 -18.80 -4.51
CA LEU A 223 -6.14 -17.51 -4.95
C LEU A 223 -5.04 -16.51 -5.26
N VAL A 224 -3.92 -16.54 -4.52
CA VAL A 224 -2.71 -15.76 -4.85
C VAL A 224 -2.15 -16.21 -6.19
N ASP A 225 -2.02 -17.54 -6.40
CA ASP A 225 -1.65 -18.16 -7.68
C ASP A 225 -2.56 -17.65 -8.81
N THR A 226 -3.88 -17.81 -8.63
CA THR A 226 -4.87 -17.34 -9.61
C THR A 226 -4.71 -15.86 -9.93
N ALA A 227 -4.48 -15.02 -8.93
CA ALA A 227 -4.32 -13.58 -9.14
C ALA A 227 -3.02 -13.25 -9.87
N ILE A 228 -1.89 -13.86 -9.51
CA ILE A 228 -0.60 -13.67 -10.19
C ILE A 228 -0.70 -14.17 -11.64
N ASN A 229 -1.27 -15.36 -11.85
CA ASN A 229 -1.48 -15.89 -13.20
C ASN A 229 -2.40 -14.98 -14.04
N HIS A 230 -3.42 -14.37 -13.42
CA HIS A 230 -4.26 -13.37 -14.09
C HIS A 230 -3.43 -12.15 -14.52
N LEU A 231 -2.53 -11.64 -13.66
CA LEU A 231 -1.62 -10.55 -14.02
C LEU A 231 -0.73 -10.93 -15.23
N ILE A 232 -0.19 -12.15 -15.24
CA ILE A 232 0.62 -12.66 -16.34
C ILE A 232 -0.19 -12.71 -17.64
N LEU A 233 -1.37 -13.35 -17.61
CA LEU A 233 -2.23 -13.51 -18.79
C LEU A 233 -2.77 -12.17 -19.32
N ALA A 234 -2.92 -11.19 -18.47
CA ALA A 234 -3.30 -9.83 -18.85
C ALA A 234 -2.13 -8.97 -19.36
N GLY A 235 -0.91 -9.53 -19.44
CA GLY A 235 0.30 -8.82 -19.89
C GLY A 235 0.81 -7.78 -18.89
N LYS A 236 0.37 -7.84 -17.62
CA LYS A 236 0.74 -6.85 -16.60
C LYS A 236 2.17 -7.01 -16.06
N LEU A 237 2.81 -8.13 -16.39
CA LEU A 237 4.21 -8.37 -16.07
C LEU A 237 5.15 -8.16 -17.28
N ASP A 238 4.59 -7.82 -18.45
CA ASP A 238 5.38 -7.52 -19.64
C ASP A 238 6.18 -6.23 -19.45
N GLY A 239 7.49 -6.30 -19.65
CA GLY A 239 8.39 -5.14 -19.54
C GLY A 239 8.60 -4.62 -18.10
N VAL A 240 8.11 -5.30 -17.08
CA VAL A 240 8.37 -5.01 -15.67
C VAL A 240 9.86 -5.09 -15.39
N LYS A 241 10.41 -4.12 -14.65
CA LYS A 241 11.84 -4.03 -14.31
C LYS A 241 12.24 -4.81 -13.08
N GLY A 242 11.26 -5.19 -12.27
CA GLY A 242 11.45 -6.01 -11.08
C GLY A 242 10.16 -6.29 -10.37
N PHE A 243 10.15 -7.35 -9.57
CA PHE A 243 8.98 -7.80 -8.84
C PHE A 243 9.29 -7.93 -7.36
N VAL A 244 8.40 -7.45 -6.52
CA VAL A 244 8.50 -7.50 -5.06
C VAL A 244 7.22 -8.10 -4.49
N PHE A 245 7.34 -9.22 -3.79
CA PHE A 245 6.25 -9.79 -3.02
C PHE A 245 6.43 -9.42 -1.54
N GLY A 246 5.40 -8.83 -0.94
CA GLY A 246 5.41 -8.42 0.47
C GLY A 246 5.44 -9.59 1.44
N THR A 247 5.53 -9.27 2.73
CA THR A 247 5.43 -10.28 3.78
C THR A 247 4.05 -10.93 3.74
N ASP A 248 4.08 -12.24 3.62
CA ASP A 248 2.90 -13.09 3.67
C ASP A 248 2.33 -13.14 5.09
N VAL A 249 1.04 -12.83 5.23
CA VAL A 249 0.35 -12.87 6.52
C VAL A 249 -0.91 -13.70 6.44
N ASN A 250 -0.96 -14.78 7.22
CA ASN A 250 -2.11 -15.66 7.33
C ASN A 250 -2.58 -16.23 5.98
N LEU A 251 -1.70 -16.43 5.03
CA LEU A 251 -1.99 -17.29 3.90
C LEU A 251 -2.19 -18.68 4.50
N LYS A 252 -3.42 -19.07 4.65
CA LYS A 252 -3.77 -20.32 5.28
C LYS A 252 -3.37 -21.43 4.33
N ASP A 253 -2.38 -22.18 4.74
CA ASP A 253 -2.11 -23.48 4.19
C ASP A 253 -3.35 -24.34 4.44
N GLN A 254 -4.25 -24.41 3.47
CA GLN A 254 -5.37 -25.35 3.51
C GLN A 254 -4.79 -26.74 3.23
N THR A 255 -4.11 -27.30 4.23
CA THR A 255 -3.84 -28.73 4.24
C THR A 255 -5.19 -29.44 4.20
N ILE A 256 -5.43 -30.19 3.12
CA ILE A 256 -6.45 -31.22 3.15
C ILE A 256 -5.98 -32.20 4.23
N PRO A 257 -6.70 -32.36 5.35
CA PRO A 257 -6.19 -33.08 6.54
C PRO A 257 -5.74 -34.51 6.29
N GLU A 258 -6.09 -35.09 5.16
CA GLU A 258 -5.84 -36.47 4.79
C GLU A 258 -4.71 -36.67 3.75
N GLU A 259 -4.16 -35.56 3.16
CA GLU A 259 -3.06 -35.64 2.20
C GLU A 259 -1.96 -34.61 2.55
N PRO A 260 -0.91 -35.01 3.28
CA PRO A 260 0.07 -34.08 3.87
C PRO A 260 1.01 -33.37 2.88
N GLN A 261 0.84 -33.48 1.58
CA GLN A 261 1.79 -32.95 0.58
C GLN A 261 1.15 -32.30 -0.66
N SER A 262 -0.06 -31.79 -0.55
CA SER A 262 -0.81 -31.33 -1.72
C SER A 262 -0.82 -29.82 -1.95
N ASN A 263 -0.07 -29.02 -1.18
CA ASN A 263 -0.04 -27.57 -1.34
C ASN A 263 1.35 -27.10 -1.77
N LEU A 264 1.38 -26.23 -2.79
CA LEU A 264 2.56 -25.42 -3.09
C LEU A 264 2.70 -24.35 -2.00
N SER A 265 3.90 -24.16 -1.48
CA SER A 265 4.21 -22.96 -0.70
C SER A 265 4.16 -21.72 -1.57
N ILE A 266 4.04 -20.54 -0.97
CA ILE A 266 4.11 -19.28 -1.73
C ILE A 266 5.44 -19.14 -2.45
N GLU A 267 6.52 -19.59 -1.83
CA GLU A 267 7.85 -19.58 -2.42
C GLU A 267 7.91 -20.44 -3.69
N GLU A 268 7.43 -21.69 -3.61
CA GLU A 268 7.39 -22.61 -4.76
C GLU A 268 6.50 -22.04 -5.87
N MET A 269 5.33 -21.49 -5.53
CA MET A 269 4.44 -20.86 -6.49
C MET A 269 5.09 -19.64 -7.17
N LEU A 270 5.79 -18.80 -6.42
CA LEU A 270 6.50 -17.65 -7.02
C LEU A 270 7.65 -18.09 -7.91
N ASP A 271 8.39 -19.13 -7.52
CA ASP A 271 9.44 -19.72 -8.36
C ASP A 271 8.88 -20.27 -9.68
N GLU A 272 7.70 -20.89 -9.65
CA GLU A 272 7.05 -21.42 -10.86
C GLU A 272 6.45 -20.33 -11.76
N LEU A 273 5.87 -19.27 -11.20
CA LEU A 273 5.15 -18.25 -11.98
C LEU A 273 6.03 -17.04 -12.34
N ILE A 274 6.87 -16.58 -11.44
CA ILE A 274 7.70 -15.36 -11.60
C ILE A 274 9.10 -15.72 -12.07
N GLY A 275 9.69 -16.80 -11.55
CA GLY A 275 11.04 -17.25 -11.94
C GLY A 275 11.26 -17.35 -13.45
N PRO A 276 10.36 -17.98 -14.24
CA PRO A 276 10.52 -18.10 -15.70
C PRO A 276 10.46 -16.78 -16.48
N LEU A 277 9.98 -15.69 -15.86
CA LEU A 277 9.91 -14.38 -16.50
C LEU A 277 11.30 -13.73 -16.65
N GLY A 278 12.31 -14.22 -15.90
CA GLY A 278 13.69 -13.74 -15.96
C GLY A 278 13.85 -12.29 -15.51
N ILE A 279 12.97 -11.80 -14.67
CA ILE A 279 13.02 -10.46 -14.06
C ILE A 279 13.61 -10.53 -12.65
N PRO A 280 14.34 -9.49 -12.18
CA PRO A 280 14.77 -9.42 -10.79
C PRO A 280 13.56 -9.49 -9.85
N ALA A 281 13.58 -10.42 -8.88
CA ALA A 281 12.42 -10.63 -8.02
C ALA A 281 12.83 -11.07 -6.61
N ILE A 282 12.17 -10.49 -5.60
CA ILE A 282 12.35 -10.85 -4.19
C ILE A 282 10.99 -11.01 -3.51
N ALA A 283 10.94 -11.88 -2.52
CA ALA A 283 9.74 -12.12 -1.72
C ALA A 283 9.98 -11.93 -0.22
N ASN A 284 8.90 -11.87 0.54
CA ASN A 284 8.87 -11.68 1.99
C ASN A 284 9.51 -10.35 2.45
N VAL A 285 9.32 -9.30 1.66
CA VAL A 285 9.77 -7.94 1.96
C VAL A 285 8.83 -7.29 2.98
N PRO A 286 9.33 -6.47 3.96
CA PRO A 286 8.47 -5.86 4.99
C PRO A 286 7.61 -4.72 4.42
N VAL A 287 6.68 -5.04 3.53
CA VAL A 287 5.65 -4.17 2.97
C VAL A 287 4.27 -4.84 3.11
N GLY A 288 3.23 -4.06 3.25
CA GLY A 288 1.86 -4.57 3.39
C GLY A 288 1.48 -4.97 4.83
N HIS A 289 0.76 -6.09 4.97
CA HIS A 289 0.12 -6.48 6.23
C HIS A 289 1.06 -7.09 7.28
N GLY A 290 2.34 -7.23 7.01
CA GLY A 290 3.30 -7.81 7.94
C GLY A 290 3.44 -7.05 9.27
N LYS A 291 4.13 -7.66 10.23
CA LYS A 291 4.45 -7.06 11.52
C LYS A 291 5.23 -5.74 11.35
N HIS A 292 6.23 -5.76 10.50
CA HIS A 292 6.99 -4.59 10.09
C HIS A 292 6.47 -4.12 8.73
N MET A 293 6.29 -2.82 8.58
CA MET A 293 5.73 -2.25 7.35
C MET A 293 6.47 -0.98 6.95
N ALA A 294 7.21 -1.06 5.86
CA ALA A 294 7.80 0.12 5.24
C ALA A 294 6.73 0.97 4.54
N THR A 295 6.87 2.28 4.60
CA THR A 295 6.03 3.23 3.87
C THR A 295 6.64 3.49 2.50
N MET A 296 6.01 2.95 1.45
CA MET A 296 6.54 2.93 0.10
C MET A 296 5.94 4.05 -0.77
N PRO A 297 6.75 4.94 -1.36
CA PRO A 297 6.26 5.99 -2.24
C PRO A 297 5.95 5.43 -3.64
N LEU A 298 4.66 5.22 -3.93
CA LEU A 298 4.20 4.76 -5.24
C LEU A 298 4.42 5.83 -6.31
N GLY A 299 5.20 5.51 -7.32
CA GLY A 299 5.60 6.41 -8.40
C GLY A 299 7.02 6.96 -8.27
N ALA A 300 7.68 6.79 -7.11
CA ALA A 300 9.09 7.13 -6.95
C ALA A 300 10.00 6.02 -7.51
N GLN A 301 11.23 6.39 -7.89
CA GLN A 301 12.24 5.45 -8.39
C GLN A 301 12.72 4.52 -7.28
N VAL A 302 12.70 3.24 -7.57
CA VAL A 302 13.24 2.19 -6.69
C VAL A 302 14.14 1.24 -7.48
N ARG A 303 15.01 0.54 -6.75
CA ARG A 303 15.83 -0.56 -7.24
C ARG A 303 15.48 -1.83 -6.47
N VAL A 304 15.22 -2.90 -7.17
CA VAL A 304 15.18 -4.25 -6.63
C VAL A 304 16.41 -5.01 -7.11
N ASP A 305 17.02 -5.78 -6.22
CA ASP A 305 18.18 -6.62 -6.52
C ASP A 305 17.92 -8.01 -5.92
N GLY A 306 17.66 -8.98 -6.81
CA GLY A 306 17.37 -10.36 -6.41
C GLY A 306 18.57 -11.09 -5.84
N ASP A 307 19.78 -10.82 -6.35
CA ASP A 307 21.00 -11.47 -5.87
C ASP A 307 21.41 -10.94 -4.49
N ALA A 308 21.29 -9.62 -4.30
CA ALA A 308 21.58 -8.96 -3.03
C ALA A 308 20.39 -9.00 -2.04
N LYS A 309 19.22 -9.46 -2.47
CA LYS A 309 17.95 -9.48 -1.69
C LYS A 309 17.59 -8.11 -1.12
N THR A 310 17.66 -7.05 -1.93
CA THR A 310 17.42 -5.69 -1.46
C THR A 310 16.33 -4.98 -2.25
N LEU A 311 15.61 -4.11 -1.55
CA LEU A 311 14.73 -3.10 -2.13
C LEU A 311 15.20 -1.73 -1.63
N GLU A 312 15.49 -0.82 -2.55
CA GLU A 312 15.99 0.52 -2.25
C GLU A 312 15.14 1.59 -2.92
N VAL A 313 14.72 2.59 -2.16
CA VAL A 313 14.05 3.79 -2.67
C VAL A 313 15.11 4.82 -3.02
N LEU A 314 15.26 5.13 -4.31
CA LEU A 314 16.37 5.91 -4.86
C LEU A 314 16.13 7.42 -4.83
N GLU A 315 14.88 7.85 -4.68
CA GLU A 315 14.52 9.26 -4.64
C GLU A 315 13.48 9.57 -3.56
N ALA A 316 13.41 10.81 -3.11
CA ALA A 316 12.36 11.23 -2.19
C ALA A 316 10.97 11.07 -2.82
N GLY A 317 10.00 10.59 -2.04
CA GLY A 317 8.59 10.54 -2.43
C GLY A 317 7.89 11.91 -2.37
N VAL A 318 8.54 12.91 -1.75
CA VAL A 318 8.08 14.29 -1.60
C VAL A 318 9.01 15.25 -2.30
N ALA A 319 8.55 16.51 -2.57
CA ALA A 319 9.33 17.57 -3.19
C ALA A 319 10.09 18.40 -2.14
#